data_d86fa66140f6b5cc56a79759d4ff7d88
#
_entry.id   d86fa66140f6b5cc56a79759d4ff7d88
#
_cell.length_a   1.000
_cell.length_b   1.000
_cell.length_c   1.000
_cell.angle_alpha   90.00
_cell.angle_beta   90.00
_cell.angle_gamma   90.00
#
_symmetry.space_group_name_H-M   'P 1'
#
loop_
_entity.id
_entity.type
_entity.pdbx_description
1 polymer ?
#
loop_
_entity_poly.entity_id
_entity_poly.type
_entity_poly.pdbx_seq_one_letter_code
_entity_poly.pdbx_strand_id
1 'polypeptide(L)'
;SSAASDVYKRQLRQSVNLKYLKDKTIQVDCDVIQADGGTRTASITGGCVALFLAIKNHHDDQRAIEQYVAAISLGVKDDEILVDLNYQEDSTADSDINVVMTQDLDLIEIQGTAEERPFSKEQLTEIVDLASSSIKEIVDIQKQALER
;
A
#
# COMPACT_ATOMS: atom_id res chain seq x y z
N SER A 1 -15.21 1.24 -12.06
CA SER A 1 -14.99 2.38 -12.93
C SER A 1 -13.50 2.58 -13.22
N SER A 2 -13.16 3.16 -14.36
CA SER A 2 -11.78 3.39 -14.81
C SER A 2 -10.94 4.23 -13.83
N ALA A 3 -11.56 5.08 -13.02
CA ALA A 3 -10.89 5.89 -12.00
C ALA A 3 -10.34 5.05 -10.83
N ALA A 4 -11.02 3.98 -10.44
CA ALA A 4 -10.56 3.10 -9.37
C ALA A 4 -9.35 2.24 -9.81
N SER A 5 -9.30 1.81 -11.07
CA SER A 5 -8.17 1.03 -11.61
C SER A 5 -6.87 1.84 -11.73
N ASP A 6 -6.96 3.14 -11.95
CA ASP A 6 -5.78 4.00 -12.06
C ASP A 6 -5.15 4.33 -10.69
N VAL A 7 -5.93 4.23 -9.61
CA VAL A 7 -5.48 4.57 -8.25
C VAL A 7 -4.36 3.65 -7.75
N TYR A 8 -4.37 2.37 -8.12
CA TYR A 8 -3.39 1.38 -7.66
C TYR A 8 -2.31 1.05 -8.69
N LYS A 9 -2.52 1.41 -9.94
CA LYS A 9 -1.69 1.03 -11.09
C LYS A 9 -0.23 1.45 -10.93
N ARG A 10 0.00 2.67 -10.51
CA ARG A 10 1.37 3.20 -10.34
C ARG A 10 2.12 2.49 -9.23
N GLN A 11 1.44 2.21 -8.12
CA GLN A 11 2.03 1.55 -6.97
C GLN A 11 2.33 0.08 -7.30
N LEU A 12 1.38 -0.64 -7.87
CA LEU A 12 1.53 -2.05 -8.21
C LEU A 12 2.53 -2.30 -9.34
N ARG A 13 2.76 -1.33 -10.22
CA ARG A 13 3.81 -1.42 -11.24
C ARG A 13 5.20 -1.60 -10.65
N GLN A 14 5.44 -1.10 -9.45
CA GLN A 14 6.73 -1.26 -8.76
C GLN A 14 6.96 -2.69 -8.28
N SER A 15 5.92 -3.53 -8.24
CA SER A 15 6.02 -4.91 -7.80
C SER A 15 6.35 -5.90 -8.92
N VAL A 16 6.29 -5.49 -10.19
CA VAL A 16 6.48 -6.35 -11.34
C VAL A 16 7.48 -5.78 -12.33
N ASN A 17 8.16 -6.68 -13.05
CA ASN A 17 8.99 -6.33 -14.18
C ASN A 17 8.22 -6.61 -15.48
N LEU A 18 7.70 -5.54 -16.08
CA LEU A 18 6.85 -5.61 -17.27
C LEU A 18 7.56 -6.26 -18.49
N LYS A 19 8.90 -6.18 -18.54
CA LYS A 19 9.69 -6.82 -19.60
C LYS A 19 9.42 -8.33 -19.69
N TYR A 20 9.19 -8.98 -18.56
CA TYR A 20 8.96 -10.42 -18.48
C TYR A 20 7.48 -10.82 -18.55
N LEU A 21 6.57 -9.85 -18.55
CA LEU A 21 5.13 -10.11 -18.81
C LEU A 21 4.81 -10.19 -20.29
N LYS A 22 5.70 -9.71 -21.15
CA LYS A 22 5.54 -9.72 -22.62
C LYS A 22 4.23 -9.04 -23.06
N ASP A 23 3.43 -9.74 -23.85
CA ASP A 23 2.16 -9.23 -24.41
C ASP A 23 0.94 -9.50 -23.50
N LYS A 24 1.17 -9.90 -22.26
CA LYS A 24 0.09 -10.16 -21.31
C LYS A 24 -0.31 -8.89 -20.58
N THR A 25 -1.60 -8.77 -20.36
CA THR A 25 -2.20 -7.75 -19.49
C THR A 25 -2.77 -8.43 -18.25
N ILE A 26 -2.45 -7.90 -17.08
CA ILE A 26 -3.04 -8.34 -15.82
C ILE A 26 -3.93 -7.21 -15.32
N GLN A 27 -5.20 -7.53 -15.12
CA GLN A 27 -6.18 -6.62 -14.55
C GLN A 27 -6.33 -6.94 -13.07
N VAL A 28 -6.21 -5.91 -12.23
CA VAL A 28 -6.39 -6.03 -10.78
C VAL A 28 -7.64 -5.23 -10.40
N ASP A 29 -8.63 -5.93 -9.87
CA ASP A 29 -9.85 -5.33 -9.35
C ASP A 29 -9.87 -5.48 -7.82
N CYS A 30 -10.07 -4.37 -7.13
CA CYS A 30 -10.17 -4.35 -5.68
C CYS A 30 -11.61 -4.03 -5.27
N ASP A 31 -12.31 -5.03 -4.75
CA ASP A 31 -13.69 -4.92 -4.28
C ASP A 31 -13.74 -4.86 -2.76
N VAL A 32 -14.27 -3.78 -2.22
CA VAL A 32 -14.37 -3.57 -0.77
C VAL A 32 -15.66 -4.22 -0.26
N ILE A 33 -15.53 -5.36 0.39
CA ILE A 33 -16.65 -6.10 0.98
C ILE A 33 -17.07 -5.50 2.31
N GLN A 34 -16.09 -5.15 3.14
CA GLN A 34 -16.31 -4.50 4.43
C GLN A 34 -15.32 -3.34 4.58
N ALA A 35 -15.84 -2.13 4.64
CA ALA A 35 -15.03 -0.93 4.78
C ALA A 35 -14.75 -0.59 6.24
N ASP A 36 -13.52 -0.18 6.50
CA ASP A 36 -13.08 0.52 7.70
C ASP A 36 -12.07 1.58 7.23
N GLY A 37 -11.24 2.16 8.07
CA GLY A 37 -10.16 3.04 7.62
C GLY A 37 -9.12 2.31 6.76
N GLY A 38 -8.43 3.02 5.88
CA GLY A 38 -7.30 2.47 5.11
C GLY A 38 -7.68 1.53 3.96
N THR A 39 -8.85 1.69 3.35
CA THR A 39 -9.27 0.83 2.23
C THR A 39 -8.33 0.91 1.02
N ARG A 40 -7.79 2.09 0.71
CA ARG A 40 -6.84 2.29 -0.39
C ARG A 40 -5.53 1.57 -0.12
N THR A 41 -4.97 1.71 1.06
CA THR A 41 -3.70 1.05 1.44
C THR A 41 -3.86 -0.47 1.52
N ALA A 42 -4.96 -0.96 2.07
CA ALA A 42 -5.30 -2.39 2.08
C ALA A 42 -5.42 -2.95 0.66
N SER A 43 -6.00 -2.20 -0.26
CA SER A 43 -6.12 -2.58 -1.67
C SER A 43 -4.77 -2.69 -2.37
N ILE A 44 -3.83 -1.79 -2.09
CA ILE A 44 -2.46 -1.87 -2.62
C ILE A 44 -1.75 -3.14 -2.10
N THR A 45 -1.80 -3.36 -0.81
CA THR A 45 -1.17 -4.52 -0.15
C THR A 45 -1.78 -5.84 -0.64
N GLY A 46 -3.09 -5.96 -0.66
CA GLY A 46 -3.79 -7.15 -1.14
C GLY A 46 -3.66 -7.34 -2.65
N GLY A 47 -3.69 -6.25 -3.42
CA GLY A 47 -3.48 -6.25 -4.86
C GLY A 47 -2.10 -6.80 -5.26
N CYS A 48 -1.06 -6.49 -4.50
CA CYS A 48 0.28 -7.05 -4.71
C CYS A 48 0.29 -8.58 -4.55
N VAL A 49 -0.36 -9.11 -3.52
CA VAL A 49 -0.49 -10.57 -3.30
C VAL A 49 -1.28 -11.22 -4.43
N ALA A 50 -2.41 -10.66 -4.81
CA ALA A 50 -3.24 -11.17 -5.89
C ALA A 50 -2.49 -11.19 -7.23
N LEU A 51 -1.73 -10.14 -7.51
CA LEU A 51 -0.90 -10.02 -8.70
C LEU A 51 0.19 -11.10 -8.74
N PHE A 52 0.85 -11.36 -7.63
CA PHE A 52 1.87 -12.41 -7.53
C PHE A 52 1.26 -13.81 -7.68
N LEU A 53 0.08 -14.05 -7.11
CA LEU A 53 -0.64 -15.31 -7.29
C LEU A 53 -1.02 -15.53 -8.76
N ALA A 54 -1.48 -14.49 -9.44
CA ALA A 54 -1.80 -14.56 -10.86
C ALA A 54 -0.57 -14.92 -11.70
N ILE A 55 0.57 -14.28 -11.44
CA ILE A 55 1.83 -14.57 -12.14
C ILE A 55 2.28 -16.00 -11.84
N LYS A 56 2.30 -16.39 -10.55
CA LYS A 56 2.73 -17.74 -10.14
C LYS A 56 1.92 -18.85 -10.81
N ASN A 57 0.60 -18.66 -10.95
CA ASN A 57 -0.30 -19.70 -11.41
C ASN A 57 -0.53 -19.70 -12.93
N HIS A 58 -0.31 -18.56 -13.60
CA HIS A 58 -0.76 -18.38 -14.99
C HIS A 58 0.33 -17.81 -15.92
N HIS A 59 1.54 -17.61 -15.43
CA HIS A 59 2.64 -17.07 -16.23
C HIS A 59 3.90 -17.92 -16.06
N ASP A 60 4.54 -18.29 -17.17
CA ASP A 60 5.70 -19.18 -17.15
C ASP A 60 6.95 -18.53 -16.62
N ASP A 61 7.12 -17.23 -16.89
CA ASP A 61 8.33 -16.48 -16.52
C ASP A 61 8.17 -15.78 -15.19
N GLN A 62 8.63 -16.42 -14.13
CA GLN A 62 8.52 -15.90 -12.76
C GLN A 62 9.42 -14.68 -12.48
N ARG A 63 10.32 -14.32 -13.41
CA ARG A 63 11.09 -13.07 -13.32
C ARG A 63 10.22 -11.83 -13.45
N ALA A 64 8.96 -12.01 -13.85
CA ALA A 64 7.98 -10.92 -13.84
C ALA A 64 7.65 -10.42 -12.42
N ILE A 65 7.84 -11.26 -11.38
CA ILE A 65 7.75 -10.85 -9.98
C ILE A 65 9.05 -10.15 -9.59
N GLU A 66 8.97 -8.86 -9.22
CA GLU A 66 10.14 -8.06 -8.87
C GLU A 66 10.33 -7.95 -7.36
N GLN A 67 9.37 -7.38 -6.67
CA GLN A 67 9.45 -7.09 -5.24
C GLN A 67 8.07 -6.89 -4.61
N TYR A 68 7.95 -7.16 -3.33
CA TYR A 68 6.73 -6.83 -2.60
C TYR A 68 6.55 -5.32 -2.48
N VAL A 69 5.30 -4.90 -2.56
CA VAL A 69 4.85 -3.53 -2.33
C VAL A 69 3.74 -3.57 -1.29
N ALA A 70 3.86 -2.76 -0.26
CA ALA A 70 2.86 -2.66 0.78
C ALA A 70 2.60 -1.20 1.14
N ALA A 71 1.46 -0.95 1.75
CA ALA A 71 1.01 0.38 2.09
C ALA A 71 0.35 0.40 3.47
N ILE A 72 0.43 1.54 4.14
CA ILE A 72 -0.19 1.78 5.44
C ILE A 72 -0.75 3.20 5.52
N SER A 73 -1.86 3.36 6.22
CA SER A 73 -2.41 4.66 6.56
C SER A 73 -1.94 5.11 7.95
N LEU A 74 -1.63 6.38 8.09
CA LEU A 74 -1.29 7.01 9.35
C LEU A 74 -2.06 8.32 9.45
N GLY A 75 -2.18 8.85 10.66
CA GLY A 75 -2.79 10.14 10.89
C GLY A 75 -2.15 10.86 12.06
N VAL A 76 -2.41 12.15 12.14
CA VAL A 76 -2.07 12.96 13.30
C VAL A 76 -3.36 13.42 13.95
N LYS A 77 -3.46 13.24 15.25
CA LYS A 77 -4.59 13.72 16.04
C LYS A 77 -4.09 14.19 17.41
N ASP A 78 -4.41 15.43 17.77
CA ASP A 78 -3.96 16.04 19.02
C ASP A 78 -2.47 15.85 19.29
N ASP A 79 -1.66 16.09 18.25
CA ASP A 79 -0.19 15.93 18.22
C ASP A 79 0.31 14.47 18.37
N GLU A 80 -0.56 13.49 18.46
CA GLU A 80 -0.21 12.08 18.44
C GLU A 80 -0.28 11.51 17.03
N ILE A 81 0.66 10.61 16.70
CA ILE A 81 0.66 9.88 15.44
C ILE A 81 -0.03 8.54 15.65
N LEU A 82 -1.08 8.31 14.88
CA LEU A 82 -1.82 7.06 14.85
C LEU A 82 -1.42 6.26 13.62
N VAL A 83 -1.28 4.94 13.78
CA VAL A 83 -0.91 4.02 12.71
C VAL A 83 -2.06 3.06 12.43
N ASP A 84 -2.33 2.82 11.15
CA ASP A 84 -3.40 1.92 10.70
C ASP A 84 -4.79 2.37 11.22
N LEU A 85 -5.21 3.52 10.74
CA LEU A 85 -6.43 4.17 11.22
C LEU A 85 -7.67 3.32 10.94
N ASN A 86 -8.50 3.13 11.97
CA ASN A 86 -9.88 2.69 11.77
C ASN A 86 -10.74 3.86 11.25
N TYR A 87 -11.98 3.58 10.86
CA TYR A 87 -12.87 4.60 10.31
C TYR A 87 -13.08 5.80 11.26
N GLN A 88 -13.23 5.55 12.54
CA GLN A 88 -13.46 6.61 13.54
C GLN A 88 -12.23 7.50 13.71
N GLU A 89 -11.06 6.92 13.74
CA GLU A 89 -9.78 7.64 13.79
C GLU A 89 -9.55 8.45 12.52
N ASP A 90 -9.77 7.84 11.35
CA ASP A 90 -9.62 8.48 10.04
C ASP A 90 -10.56 9.68 9.88
N SER A 91 -11.82 9.54 10.27
CA SER A 91 -12.82 10.60 10.17
C SER A 91 -12.59 11.79 11.10
N THR A 92 -11.78 11.62 12.14
CA THR A 92 -11.53 12.65 13.17
C THR A 92 -10.06 13.09 13.23
N ALA A 93 -9.20 12.55 12.41
CA ALA A 93 -7.80 12.92 12.36
C ALA A 93 -7.60 14.35 11.84
N ASP A 94 -6.62 15.05 12.39
CA ASP A 94 -6.21 16.37 11.93
C ASP A 94 -5.52 16.29 10.56
N SER A 95 -4.82 15.18 10.31
CA SER A 95 -4.11 14.90 9.07
C SER A 95 -4.22 13.43 8.72
N ASP A 96 -4.31 13.14 7.41
CA ASP A 96 -4.38 11.79 6.84
C ASP A 96 -3.19 11.58 5.89
N ILE A 97 -2.40 10.54 6.15
CA ILE A 97 -1.19 10.25 5.40
C ILE A 97 -1.21 8.77 4.97
N ASN A 98 -0.93 8.53 3.70
CA ASN A 98 -0.69 7.19 3.15
C ASN A 98 0.76 7.05 2.73
N VAL A 99 1.38 5.94 3.11
CA VAL A 99 2.77 5.61 2.76
C VAL A 99 2.80 4.27 2.04
N VAL A 100 3.46 4.24 0.90
CA VAL A 100 3.68 3.03 0.10
C VAL A 100 5.18 2.82 -0.04
N MET A 101 5.64 1.62 0.28
CA MET A 101 7.05 1.25 0.22
C MET A 101 7.25 -0.12 -0.44
N THR A 102 8.46 -0.34 -0.92
CA THR A 102 8.95 -1.67 -1.31
C THR A 102 9.31 -2.50 -0.08
N GLN A 103 9.56 -3.78 -0.29
CA GLN A 103 10.07 -4.70 0.76
C GLN A 103 11.40 -4.24 1.38
N ASP A 104 12.19 -3.47 0.66
CA ASP A 104 13.45 -2.90 1.15
C ASP A 104 13.28 -1.52 1.80
N LEU A 105 12.02 -1.11 2.01
CA LEU A 105 11.61 0.15 2.64
C LEU A 105 11.97 1.40 1.83
N ASP A 106 12.14 1.24 0.51
CA ASP A 106 12.24 2.37 -0.40
C ASP A 106 10.86 2.96 -0.66
N LEU A 107 10.78 4.27 -0.66
CA LEU A 107 9.51 4.99 -0.81
C LEU A 107 9.03 4.97 -2.26
N ILE A 108 7.78 4.55 -2.45
CA ILE A 108 7.05 4.63 -3.72
C ILE A 108 6.14 5.85 -3.71
N GLU A 109 5.43 6.07 -2.60
CA GLU A 109 4.50 7.19 -2.47
C GLU A 109 4.40 7.64 -1.01
N ILE A 110 4.37 8.94 -0.83
CA ILE A 110 3.87 9.59 0.39
C ILE A 110 2.78 10.56 -0.06
N GLN A 111 1.57 10.36 0.45
CA GLN A 111 0.44 11.25 0.20
C GLN A 111 -0.11 11.69 1.55
N GLY A 112 -0.18 12.97 1.79
CA GLY A 112 -0.68 13.50 3.04
C GLY A 112 -1.40 14.82 2.87
N THR A 113 -2.45 15.01 3.63
CA THR A 113 -3.21 16.25 3.68
C THR A 113 -3.51 16.60 5.12
N ALA A 114 -3.21 17.83 5.49
CA ALA A 114 -3.67 18.42 6.74
C ALA A 114 -5.07 18.98 6.53
N GLU A 115 -6.06 18.40 7.19
CA GLU A 115 -7.46 18.83 7.07
C GLU A 115 -7.80 19.91 8.09
N GLU A 116 -7.38 19.72 9.34
CA GLU A 116 -7.64 20.66 10.44
C GLU A 116 -6.39 21.45 10.82
N ARG A 117 -5.29 20.78 11.11
CA ARG A 117 -4.05 21.40 11.52
C ARG A 117 -2.86 20.85 10.72
N PRO A 118 -1.91 21.70 10.30
CA PRO A 118 -0.71 21.25 9.62
C PRO A 118 0.16 20.39 10.55
N PHE A 119 0.85 19.43 9.97
CA PHE A 119 1.85 18.63 10.68
C PHE A 119 3.27 19.13 10.38
N SER A 120 4.17 18.94 11.32
CA SER A 120 5.55 19.42 11.24
C SER A 120 6.44 18.49 10.40
N LYS A 121 7.61 18.98 10.01
CA LYS A 121 8.65 18.16 9.36
C LYS A 121 9.13 17.04 10.29
N GLU A 122 9.22 17.29 11.58
CA GLU A 122 9.60 16.32 12.59
C GLU A 122 8.55 15.21 12.69
N GLN A 123 7.27 15.57 12.68
CA GLN A 123 6.16 14.61 12.63
C GLN A 123 6.21 13.78 11.35
N LEU A 124 6.52 14.37 10.19
CA LEU A 124 6.67 13.62 8.94
C LEU A 124 7.79 12.58 9.04
N THR A 125 8.92 12.91 9.63
CA THR A 125 10.02 11.96 9.84
C THR A 125 9.58 10.79 10.72
N GLU A 126 8.89 11.07 11.81
CA GLU A 126 8.35 10.04 12.70
C GLU A 126 7.30 9.17 12.01
N ILE A 127 6.42 9.77 11.19
CA ILE A 127 5.43 9.07 10.38
C ILE A 127 6.11 8.07 9.43
N VAL A 128 7.17 8.48 8.75
CA VAL A 128 7.92 7.61 7.83
C VAL A 128 8.59 6.46 8.58
N ASP A 129 9.16 6.72 9.75
CA ASP A 129 9.78 5.69 10.59
C ASP A 129 8.75 4.65 11.07
N LEU A 130 7.59 5.11 11.55
CA LEU A 130 6.49 4.24 11.96
C LEU A 130 5.92 3.45 10.79
N ALA A 131 5.76 4.09 9.63
CA ALA A 131 5.34 3.41 8.40
C ALA A 131 6.32 2.31 7.99
N SER A 132 7.61 2.57 8.08
CA SER A 132 8.66 1.58 7.76
C SER A 132 8.56 0.33 8.63
N SER A 133 8.39 0.48 9.93
CA SER A 133 8.20 -0.64 10.85
C SER A 133 6.94 -1.45 10.52
N SER A 134 5.84 -0.78 10.26
CA SER A 134 4.56 -1.40 9.93
C SER A 134 4.60 -2.13 8.58
N ILE A 135 5.18 -1.51 7.57
CA ILE A 135 5.31 -2.10 6.23
C ILE A 135 6.18 -3.35 6.26
N LYS A 136 7.25 -3.36 7.05
CA LYS A 136 8.07 -4.55 7.24
C LYS A 136 7.24 -5.74 7.75
N GLU A 137 6.38 -5.52 8.73
CA GLU A 137 5.46 -6.55 9.24
C GLU A 137 4.44 -6.98 8.18
N ILE A 138 3.88 -6.03 7.43
CA ILE A 138 2.90 -6.30 6.37
C ILE A 138 3.53 -7.14 5.26
N VAL A 139 4.76 -6.83 4.85
CA VAL A 139 5.49 -7.63 3.84
C VAL A 139 5.70 -9.06 4.32
N ASP A 140 6.01 -9.28 5.59
CA ASP A 140 6.13 -10.63 6.14
C ASP A 140 4.78 -11.38 6.06
N ILE A 141 3.66 -10.71 6.32
CA ILE A 141 2.31 -11.27 6.17
C ILE A 141 2.01 -11.60 4.69
N GLN A 142 2.38 -10.72 3.76
CA GLN A 142 2.23 -10.97 2.33
C GLN A 142 3.00 -12.23 1.89
N LYS A 143 4.24 -12.40 2.36
CA LYS A 143 5.05 -13.59 2.10
C LYS A 143 4.39 -14.86 2.62
N GLN A 144 3.90 -14.82 3.85
CA GLN A 144 3.19 -15.96 4.47
C GLN A 144 1.91 -16.32 3.69
N ALA A 145 1.18 -15.35 3.19
CA ALA A 145 -0.03 -15.57 2.40
C ALA A 145 0.28 -16.30 1.07
N LEU A 146 1.44 -16.07 0.49
CA LEU A 146 1.88 -16.71 -0.76
C LEU A 146 2.49 -18.12 -0.57
N GLU A 147 2.84 -18.48 0.64
CA GLU A 147 3.36 -19.83 0.98
C GLU A 147 2.24 -20.85 1.21
N ARG A 148 0.98 -20.42 1.32
CA ARG A 148 -0.20 -21.26 1.47
C ARG A 148 -0.75 -21.67 0.13
#